data_9646935d1d905a9656fa18fb043554c3
#
_entry.id   9646935d1d905a9656fa18fb043554c3
#
_cell.length_a   1.000
_cell.length_b   1.000
_cell.length_c   1.000
_cell.angle_alpha   90.00
_cell.angle_beta   90.00
_cell.angle_gamma   90.00
#
_symmetry.space_group_name_H-M   'P 1'
#
loop_
_entity.id
_entity.type
_entity.pdbx_description
1 polymer ?
#
loop_
_entity_poly.entity_id
_entity_poly.type
_entity_poly.pdbx_seq_one_letter_code
_entity_poly.pdbx_strand_id
1 'polypeptide(L)'
;MAEQLKGGVIMDVVDPIQAKIAEDAGAVAVMALERVPADIRSEGGVARMSDPEMIEGIQAAVSIPVMAKARIGHFVEAQVLQALGVDYIDESEVLTPADNANHIDKWAYTVPFVCGATNLGEALRRISEGAAMIRSKGEAGTGDVSNATTHMRKMRDQIRWLTSLPKDELYVAA
;
A
#
# COMPACT_ATOMS: atom_id res chain seq x y z
N MET A 1 -9.55 -11.02 -1.31
CA MET A 1 -8.87 -9.72 -1.12
C MET A 1 -8.35 -9.19 -2.45
N ALA A 2 -7.20 -9.59 -2.98
CA ALA A 2 -6.72 -9.10 -4.28
C ALA A 2 -7.73 -9.31 -5.43
N GLU A 3 -8.52 -10.39 -5.41
CA GLU A 3 -9.58 -10.64 -6.39
C GLU A 3 -10.69 -9.57 -6.37
N GLN A 4 -11.03 -9.01 -5.21
CA GLN A 4 -12.04 -7.93 -5.11
C GLN A 4 -11.55 -6.62 -5.72
N LEU A 5 -10.23 -6.40 -5.70
CA LEU A 5 -9.60 -5.19 -6.22
C LEU A 5 -9.16 -5.33 -7.68
N LYS A 6 -9.20 -6.55 -8.22
CA LYS A 6 -8.70 -6.87 -9.56
C LYS A 6 -9.51 -6.16 -10.66
N GLY A 7 -8.79 -5.41 -11.50
CA GLY A 7 -9.39 -4.67 -12.61
C GLY A 7 -10.14 -3.41 -12.22
N GLY A 8 -10.17 -3.09 -10.91
CA GLY A 8 -10.78 -1.87 -10.40
C GLY A 8 -9.77 -0.76 -10.10
N VAL A 9 -10.28 0.36 -9.64
CA VAL A 9 -9.49 1.52 -9.21
C VAL A 9 -9.60 1.68 -7.70
N ILE A 10 -8.46 1.86 -7.03
CA ILE A 10 -8.37 2.35 -5.66
C ILE A 10 -8.09 3.85 -5.76
N MET A 11 -9.00 4.68 -5.23
CA MET A 11 -8.88 6.13 -5.35
C MET A 11 -8.36 6.74 -4.05
N ASP A 12 -7.31 7.55 -4.15
CA ASP A 12 -6.84 8.37 -3.05
C ASP A 12 -7.83 9.50 -2.79
N VAL A 13 -8.28 9.67 -1.54
CA VAL A 13 -9.28 10.67 -1.13
C VAL A 13 -8.85 11.34 0.17
N VAL A 14 -9.21 12.61 0.35
CA VAL A 14 -8.81 13.41 1.52
C VAL A 14 -10.00 13.84 2.39
N ASP A 15 -11.22 13.50 2.00
CA ASP A 15 -12.42 13.81 2.75
C ASP A 15 -13.59 12.86 2.38
N PRO A 16 -14.69 12.85 3.18
CA PRO A 16 -15.87 12.03 2.90
C PRO A 16 -16.57 12.35 1.57
N ILE A 17 -16.50 13.60 1.11
CA ILE A 17 -17.16 14.04 -0.14
C ILE A 17 -16.43 13.42 -1.33
N GLN A 18 -15.10 13.49 -1.35
CA GLN A 18 -14.28 12.85 -2.38
C GLN A 18 -14.44 11.33 -2.37
N ALA A 19 -14.53 10.73 -1.17
CA ALA A 19 -14.77 9.29 -1.04
C ALA A 19 -16.11 8.88 -1.70
N LYS A 20 -17.17 9.64 -1.46
CA LYS A 20 -18.48 9.40 -2.09
C LYS A 20 -18.43 9.57 -3.61
N ILE A 21 -17.76 10.59 -4.11
CA ILE A 21 -17.58 10.81 -5.56
C ILE A 21 -16.82 9.62 -6.17
N ALA A 22 -15.77 9.12 -5.51
CA ALA A 22 -14.99 7.99 -5.97
C ALA A 22 -15.84 6.70 -6.05
N GLU A 23 -16.64 6.42 -5.00
CA GLU A 23 -17.57 5.29 -4.99
C GLU A 23 -18.61 5.39 -6.12
N ASP A 24 -19.24 6.55 -6.28
CA ASP A 24 -20.27 6.78 -7.32
C ASP A 24 -19.67 6.69 -8.74
N ALA A 25 -18.37 6.98 -8.90
CA ALA A 25 -17.63 6.80 -10.14
C ALA A 25 -17.19 5.35 -10.40
N GLY A 26 -17.42 4.43 -9.45
CA GLY A 26 -17.13 3.01 -9.60
C GLY A 26 -15.76 2.57 -9.06
N ALA A 27 -15.14 3.35 -8.17
CA ALA A 27 -13.97 2.88 -7.44
C ALA A 27 -14.32 1.63 -6.63
N VAL A 28 -13.39 0.68 -6.55
CA VAL A 28 -13.58 -0.57 -5.80
C VAL A 28 -13.09 -0.48 -4.35
N ALA A 29 -12.32 0.54 -4.05
CA ALA A 29 -11.86 0.90 -2.71
C ALA A 29 -11.40 2.37 -2.71
N VAL A 30 -11.30 2.96 -1.53
CA VAL A 30 -10.67 4.28 -1.35
C VAL A 30 -9.49 4.18 -0.40
N MET A 31 -8.50 5.06 -0.59
CA MET A 31 -7.36 5.24 0.28
C MET A 31 -7.51 6.58 1.00
N ALA A 32 -7.69 6.54 2.32
CA ALA A 32 -7.80 7.74 3.15
C ALA A 32 -6.42 8.37 3.36
N LEU A 33 -6.24 9.61 2.94
CA LEU A 33 -5.00 10.38 3.03
C LEU A 33 -5.27 11.78 3.56
N GLU A 34 -4.40 12.33 4.41
CA GLU A 34 -4.40 13.77 4.71
C GLU A 34 -3.95 14.60 3.52
N ARG A 35 -2.95 14.10 2.80
CA ARG A 35 -2.39 14.71 1.60
C ARG A 35 -2.13 13.64 0.56
N VAL A 36 -2.51 13.89 -0.67
CA VAL A 36 -2.17 12.99 -1.77
C VAL A 36 -0.66 13.01 -2.04
N PRO A 37 -0.09 11.96 -2.64
CA PRO A 37 1.36 11.88 -2.86
C PRO A 37 1.96 13.11 -3.60
N ALA A 38 1.21 13.73 -4.50
CA ALA A 38 1.66 14.95 -5.19
C ALA A 38 1.85 16.12 -4.24
N ASP A 39 0.94 16.30 -3.27
CA ASP A 39 1.02 17.37 -2.27
C ASP A 39 2.16 17.11 -1.29
N ILE A 40 2.33 15.86 -0.82
CA ILE A 40 3.47 15.46 0.01
C ILE A 40 4.79 15.79 -0.68
N ARG A 41 4.89 15.53 -1.99
CA ARG A 41 6.09 15.80 -2.77
C ARG A 41 6.37 17.29 -2.95
N SER A 42 5.34 18.12 -3.14
CA SER A 42 5.48 19.56 -3.36
C SER A 42 5.69 20.35 -2.09
N GLU A 43 5.02 19.98 -1.00
CA GLU A 43 5.04 20.71 0.27
C GLU A 43 6.19 20.25 1.20
N GLY A 44 6.58 18.98 1.09
CA GLY A 44 7.61 18.39 1.96
C GLY A 44 7.11 18.20 3.40
N GLY A 45 8.07 18.19 4.33
CA GLY A 45 7.78 17.99 5.76
C GLY A 45 7.55 16.51 6.13
N VAL A 46 7.01 16.28 7.34
CA VAL A 46 6.70 14.96 7.85
C VAL A 46 5.30 14.56 7.38
N ALA A 47 5.21 13.46 6.64
CA ALA A 47 3.95 12.83 6.27
C ALA A 47 3.73 11.59 7.17
N ARG A 48 2.56 11.50 7.80
CA ARG A 48 2.19 10.43 8.74
C ARG A 48 0.79 9.87 8.41
N MET A 49 0.31 8.91 9.19
CA MET A 49 -1.06 8.43 9.05
C MET A 49 -2.08 9.57 9.15
N SER A 50 -3.20 9.40 8.49
CA SER A 50 -4.30 10.35 8.52
C SER A 50 -4.96 10.45 9.89
N ASP A 51 -5.60 11.59 10.14
CA ASP A 51 -6.37 11.81 11.36
C ASP A 51 -7.48 10.76 11.52
N PRO A 52 -7.64 10.14 12.70
CA PRO A 52 -8.69 9.16 12.97
C PRO A 52 -10.11 9.65 12.63
N GLU A 53 -10.48 10.89 12.97
CA GLU A 53 -11.81 11.42 12.70
C GLU A 53 -12.08 11.52 11.19
N MET A 54 -11.06 11.85 10.40
CA MET A 54 -11.19 11.87 8.95
C MET A 54 -11.41 10.45 8.38
N ILE A 55 -10.67 9.45 8.89
CA ILE A 55 -10.84 8.06 8.48
C ILE A 55 -12.25 7.57 8.81
N GLU A 56 -12.73 7.81 10.04
CA GLU A 56 -14.09 7.45 10.46
C GLU A 56 -15.16 8.15 9.60
N GLY A 57 -14.95 9.43 9.26
CA GLY A 57 -15.83 10.17 8.37
C GLY A 57 -15.89 9.56 6.96
N ILE A 58 -14.77 9.12 6.42
CA ILE A 58 -14.71 8.43 5.12
C ILE A 58 -15.41 7.07 5.22
N GLN A 59 -15.13 6.27 6.26
CA GLN A 59 -15.79 4.98 6.49
C GLN A 59 -17.33 5.11 6.58
N ALA A 60 -17.82 6.17 7.22
CA ALA A 60 -19.26 6.44 7.31
C ALA A 60 -19.88 6.86 5.98
N ALA A 61 -19.11 7.40 5.04
CA ALA A 61 -19.61 7.96 3.78
C ALA A 61 -19.74 6.94 2.65
N VAL A 62 -18.98 5.83 2.71
CA VAL A 62 -18.89 4.84 1.61
C VAL A 62 -19.22 3.43 2.09
N SER A 63 -19.63 2.57 1.15
CA SER A 63 -19.84 1.14 1.38
C SER A 63 -18.70 0.25 0.86
N ILE A 64 -17.82 0.83 0.05
CA ILE A 64 -16.63 0.16 -0.48
C ILE A 64 -15.50 0.15 0.58
N PRO A 65 -14.53 -0.78 0.48
CA PRO A 65 -13.42 -0.86 1.42
C PRO A 65 -12.64 0.45 1.57
N VAL A 66 -12.29 0.76 2.82
CA VAL A 66 -11.46 1.93 3.17
C VAL A 66 -10.09 1.44 3.59
N MET A 67 -9.07 1.92 2.88
CA MET A 67 -7.66 1.69 3.18
C MET A 67 -7.05 2.93 3.83
N ALA A 68 -6.04 2.73 4.66
CA ALA A 68 -5.26 3.85 5.22
C ALA A 68 -3.77 3.49 5.24
N LYS A 69 -2.92 4.53 5.29
CA LYS A 69 -1.46 4.35 5.25
C LYS A 69 -0.83 4.46 6.64
N ALA A 70 0.08 3.54 6.94
CA ALA A 70 1.01 3.65 8.07
C ALA A 70 2.42 3.92 7.56
N ARG A 71 3.22 4.63 8.35
CA ARG A 71 4.65 4.83 8.06
C ARG A 71 5.40 3.52 8.17
N ILE A 72 6.43 3.33 7.35
CA ILE A 72 7.31 2.16 7.43
C ILE A 72 7.87 2.03 8.86
N GLY A 73 7.69 0.86 9.48
CA GLY A 73 8.16 0.52 10.82
C GLY A 73 7.35 1.12 11.98
N HIS A 74 6.30 1.89 11.70
CA HIS A 74 5.50 2.53 12.76
C HIS A 74 4.36 1.62 13.24
N PHE A 75 4.67 0.67 14.10
CA PHE A 75 3.70 -0.31 14.60
C PHE A 75 2.53 0.32 15.37
N VAL A 76 2.73 1.46 16.04
CA VAL A 76 1.64 2.15 16.76
C VAL A 76 0.61 2.73 15.80
N GLU A 77 1.02 3.33 14.66
CA GLU A 77 0.07 3.75 13.63
C GLU A 77 -0.76 2.57 13.12
N ALA A 78 -0.13 1.43 12.89
CA ALA A 78 -0.85 0.22 12.48
C ALA A 78 -1.85 -0.27 13.54
N GLN A 79 -1.51 -0.18 14.83
CA GLN A 79 -2.42 -0.52 15.93
C GLN A 79 -3.64 0.40 15.96
N VAL A 80 -3.43 1.71 15.78
CA VAL A 80 -4.51 2.69 15.70
C VAL A 80 -5.41 2.40 14.50
N LEU A 81 -4.85 2.19 13.31
CA LEU A 81 -5.62 1.88 12.10
C LEU A 81 -6.41 0.58 12.22
N GLN A 82 -5.82 -0.46 12.83
CA GLN A 82 -6.56 -1.69 13.11
C GLN A 82 -7.72 -1.44 14.09
N ALA A 83 -7.52 -0.62 15.13
CA ALA A 83 -8.56 -0.30 16.09
C ALA A 83 -9.71 0.52 15.46
N LEU A 84 -9.41 1.37 14.48
CA LEU A 84 -10.42 2.09 13.69
C LEU A 84 -11.20 1.18 12.73
N GLY A 85 -10.74 -0.06 12.54
CA GLY A 85 -11.43 -1.03 11.69
C GLY A 85 -11.28 -0.75 10.20
N VAL A 86 -10.16 -0.19 9.75
CA VAL A 86 -9.88 -0.07 8.32
C VAL A 86 -9.78 -1.46 7.68
N ASP A 87 -10.20 -1.57 6.42
CA ASP A 87 -10.21 -2.85 5.71
C ASP A 87 -8.81 -3.33 5.30
N TYR A 88 -7.88 -2.39 5.07
CA TYR A 88 -6.49 -2.66 4.70
C TYR A 88 -5.57 -1.57 5.24
N ILE A 89 -4.34 -1.95 5.62
CA ILE A 89 -3.27 -1.00 5.94
C ILE A 89 -2.22 -1.05 4.85
N ASP A 90 -1.90 0.09 4.23
CA ASP A 90 -0.75 0.23 3.35
C ASP A 90 0.44 0.76 4.15
N GLU A 91 1.43 -0.10 4.43
CA GLU A 91 2.72 0.32 4.99
C GLU A 91 3.51 0.97 3.86
N SER A 92 3.54 2.30 3.84
CA SER A 92 3.79 3.06 2.63
C SER A 92 5.07 3.89 2.65
N GLU A 93 5.84 3.76 1.59
CA GLU A 93 7.03 4.56 1.29
C GLU A 93 6.73 6.04 0.98
N VAL A 94 5.47 6.41 0.69
CA VAL A 94 5.11 7.81 0.43
C VAL A 94 5.04 8.63 1.72
N LEU A 95 4.86 7.97 2.87
CA LEU A 95 4.94 8.60 4.17
C LEU A 95 6.39 8.63 4.66
N THR A 96 6.69 9.51 5.63
CA THR A 96 8.02 9.61 6.24
C THR A 96 8.31 8.32 7.02
N PRO A 97 9.36 7.56 6.71
CA PRO A 97 9.68 6.34 7.45
C PRO A 97 9.91 6.61 8.93
N ALA A 98 9.39 5.75 9.80
CA ALA A 98 9.68 5.77 11.24
C ALA A 98 10.88 4.87 11.58
N ASP A 99 11.15 3.86 10.76
CA ASP A 99 12.31 2.98 10.84
C ASP A 99 12.91 2.79 9.45
N ASN A 100 14.21 3.03 9.32
CA ASN A 100 14.92 2.87 8.04
C ASN A 100 15.39 1.43 7.78
N ALA A 101 15.41 0.59 8.82
CA ALA A 101 15.94 -0.77 8.76
C ALA A 101 14.82 -1.83 8.75
N ASN A 102 13.76 -1.59 9.52
CA ASN A 102 12.74 -2.60 9.76
C ASN A 102 11.35 -2.14 9.32
N HIS A 103 10.61 -3.06 8.71
CA HIS A 103 9.18 -2.92 8.46
C HIS A 103 8.39 -3.47 9.65
N ILE A 104 7.09 -3.15 9.69
CA ILE A 104 6.17 -3.68 10.70
C ILE A 104 6.10 -5.21 10.58
N ASP A 105 6.13 -5.92 11.71
CA ASP A 105 5.76 -7.34 11.77
C ASP A 105 4.24 -7.46 11.61
N LYS A 106 3.82 -7.82 10.41
CA LYS A 106 2.41 -7.87 10.01
C LYS A 106 1.68 -9.10 10.52
N TRP A 107 2.43 -10.12 10.93
CA TRP A 107 1.85 -11.32 11.56
C TRP A 107 1.20 -11.03 12.93
N ALA A 108 1.56 -9.92 13.56
CA ALA A 108 0.97 -9.46 14.82
C ALA A 108 -0.44 -8.85 14.66
N TYR A 109 -0.96 -8.72 13.43
CA TYR A 109 -2.22 -8.04 13.13
C TYR A 109 -3.21 -8.98 12.44
N THR A 110 -4.51 -8.66 12.58
CA THR A 110 -5.59 -9.35 11.86
C THR A 110 -5.99 -8.62 10.60
N VAL A 111 -5.80 -7.29 10.55
CA VAL A 111 -6.02 -6.49 9.34
C VAL A 111 -4.95 -6.80 8.29
N PRO A 112 -5.34 -6.99 7.02
CA PRO A 112 -4.39 -7.28 5.96
C PRO A 112 -3.55 -6.06 5.57
N PHE A 113 -2.26 -6.31 5.30
CA PHE A 113 -1.32 -5.29 4.86
C PHE A 113 -1.04 -5.34 3.37
N VAL A 114 -0.93 -4.15 2.79
CA VAL A 114 -0.43 -3.90 1.44
C VAL A 114 0.95 -3.26 1.55
N CYS A 115 1.90 -3.68 0.73
CA CYS A 115 3.23 -3.09 0.68
C CYS A 115 3.67 -2.84 -0.75
N GLY A 116 4.48 -1.81 -0.96
CA GLY A 116 5.14 -1.56 -2.24
C GLY A 116 6.40 -2.41 -2.44
N ALA A 117 6.66 -2.76 -3.69
CA ALA A 117 7.92 -3.38 -4.10
C ALA A 117 8.34 -2.92 -5.50
N THR A 118 9.65 -2.85 -5.73
CA THR A 118 10.27 -2.52 -7.02
C THR A 118 10.78 -3.73 -7.75
N ASN A 119 10.94 -4.86 -7.05
CA ASN A 119 11.48 -6.12 -7.56
C ASN A 119 11.00 -7.30 -6.70
N LEU A 120 11.25 -8.52 -7.20
CA LEU A 120 10.79 -9.74 -6.54
C LEU A 120 11.41 -9.97 -5.16
N GLY A 121 12.70 -9.68 -4.98
CA GLY A 121 13.36 -9.84 -3.68
C GLY A 121 12.74 -8.95 -2.59
N GLU A 122 12.42 -7.70 -2.93
CA GLU A 122 11.71 -6.79 -2.02
C GLU A 122 10.29 -7.31 -1.73
N ALA A 123 9.57 -7.78 -2.74
CA ALA A 123 8.24 -8.36 -2.57
C ALA A 123 8.25 -9.58 -1.65
N LEU A 124 9.21 -10.49 -1.83
CA LEU A 124 9.35 -11.68 -1.00
C LEU A 124 9.66 -11.34 0.46
N ARG A 125 10.49 -10.31 0.71
CA ARG A 125 10.71 -9.83 2.08
C ARG A 125 9.41 -9.30 2.72
N ARG A 126 8.62 -8.51 2.00
CA ARG A 126 7.31 -8.02 2.50
C ARG A 126 6.34 -9.16 2.76
N ILE A 127 6.31 -10.17 1.89
CA ILE A 127 5.47 -11.36 2.09
C ILE A 127 5.95 -12.15 3.32
N SER A 128 7.25 -12.31 3.52
CA SER A 128 7.79 -13.00 4.70
C SER A 128 7.44 -12.29 6.02
N GLU A 129 7.26 -10.99 5.98
CA GLU A 129 6.80 -10.18 7.13
C GLU A 129 5.26 -10.21 7.31
N GLY A 130 4.52 -10.90 6.44
CA GLY A 130 3.07 -11.06 6.53
C GLY A 130 2.26 -10.13 5.62
N ALA A 131 2.86 -9.48 4.62
CA ALA A 131 2.10 -8.70 3.65
C ALA A 131 1.15 -9.61 2.86
N ALA A 132 -0.12 -9.19 2.78
CA ALA A 132 -1.19 -9.92 2.09
C ALA A 132 -1.32 -9.52 0.62
N MET A 133 -0.81 -8.35 0.24
CA MET A 133 -0.82 -7.84 -1.14
C MET A 133 0.43 -7.01 -1.41
N ILE A 134 0.95 -7.14 -2.64
CA ILE A 134 2.07 -6.35 -3.12
C ILE A 134 1.58 -5.45 -4.26
N ARG A 135 1.95 -4.18 -4.22
CA ARG A 135 1.79 -3.22 -5.30
C ARG A 135 3.14 -2.77 -5.86
N SER A 136 3.18 -2.25 -7.07
CA SER A 136 4.38 -1.55 -7.54
C SER A 136 4.56 -0.25 -6.74
N LYS A 137 5.78 0.13 -6.44
CA LYS A 137 6.05 1.45 -5.84
C LYS A 137 5.79 2.57 -6.85
N GLY A 138 6.14 2.35 -8.11
CA GLY A 138 6.10 3.38 -9.12
C GLY A 138 6.93 4.60 -8.70
N GLU A 139 6.44 5.76 -9.04
CA GLU A 139 6.91 7.06 -8.52
C GLU A 139 5.68 7.94 -8.24
N ALA A 140 5.06 7.67 -7.09
CA ALA A 140 3.80 8.30 -6.72
C ALA A 140 3.93 9.84 -6.66
N GLY A 141 2.89 10.53 -7.13
CA GLY A 141 2.81 11.99 -7.10
C GLY A 141 3.51 12.71 -8.26
N THR A 142 4.06 12.00 -9.25
CA THR A 142 4.72 12.62 -10.42
C THR A 142 3.88 12.63 -11.68
N GLY A 143 2.84 11.78 -11.76
CA GLY A 143 2.10 11.55 -13.01
C GLY A 143 2.87 10.74 -14.07
N ASP A 144 4.16 10.45 -13.85
CA ASP A 144 4.96 9.59 -14.72
C ASP A 144 4.78 8.12 -14.33
N VAL A 145 4.11 7.35 -15.18
CA VAL A 145 3.84 5.93 -14.96
C VAL A 145 4.96 5.01 -15.47
N SER A 146 6.03 5.55 -16.04
CA SER A 146 7.12 4.75 -16.61
C SER A 146 7.83 3.87 -15.56
N ASN A 147 8.01 4.41 -14.34
CA ASN A 147 8.58 3.66 -13.23
C ASN A 147 7.68 2.49 -12.79
N ALA A 148 6.37 2.68 -12.74
CA ALA A 148 5.44 1.59 -12.44
C ALA A 148 5.53 0.47 -13.49
N THR A 149 5.57 0.83 -14.77
CA THR A 149 5.75 -0.11 -15.87
C THR A 149 7.08 -0.87 -15.76
N THR A 150 8.16 -0.15 -15.43
CA THR A 150 9.50 -0.75 -15.24
C THR A 150 9.49 -1.75 -14.10
N HIS A 151 8.92 -1.41 -12.94
CA HIS A 151 8.82 -2.30 -11.78
C HIS A 151 7.99 -3.55 -12.11
N MET A 152 6.86 -3.39 -12.78
CA MET A 152 6.00 -4.51 -13.18
C MET A 152 6.69 -5.46 -14.16
N ARG A 153 7.42 -4.93 -15.14
CA ARG A 153 8.21 -5.74 -16.08
C ARG A 153 9.32 -6.49 -15.35
N LYS A 154 10.09 -5.79 -14.50
CA LYS A 154 11.16 -6.40 -13.71
C LYS A 154 10.64 -7.53 -12.82
N MET A 155 9.54 -7.29 -12.11
CA MET A 155 8.88 -8.30 -11.28
C MET A 155 8.52 -9.54 -12.09
N ARG A 156 7.88 -9.34 -13.22
CA ARG A 156 7.43 -10.41 -14.12
C ARG A 156 8.61 -11.22 -14.70
N ASP A 157 9.67 -10.54 -15.07
CA ASP A 157 10.88 -11.19 -15.61
C ASP A 157 11.58 -12.01 -14.53
N GLN A 158 11.68 -11.48 -13.31
CA GLN A 158 12.26 -12.20 -12.16
C GLN A 158 11.42 -13.43 -11.77
N ILE A 159 10.08 -13.32 -11.78
CA ILE A 159 9.20 -14.47 -11.55
C ILE A 159 9.44 -15.54 -12.61
N ARG A 160 9.48 -15.18 -13.89
CA ARG A 160 9.73 -16.12 -14.99
C ARG A 160 11.10 -16.80 -14.86
N TRP A 161 12.13 -16.02 -14.55
CA TRP A 161 13.46 -16.55 -14.32
C TRP A 161 13.47 -17.56 -13.17
N LEU A 162 12.93 -17.18 -12.00
CA LEU A 162 12.89 -18.03 -10.82
C LEU A 162 12.13 -19.33 -11.08
N THR A 163 11.00 -19.27 -11.79
CA THR A 163 10.20 -20.45 -12.13
C THR A 163 10.84 -21.34 -13.19
N SER A 164 11.84 -20.87 -13.92
CA SER A 164 12.60 -21.67 -14.88
C SER A 164 13.77 -22.42 -14.27
N LEU A 165 14.15 -22.11 -13.01
CA LEU A 165 15.27 -22.76 -12.33
C LEU A 165 14.89 -24.16 -11.84
N PRO A 166 15.81 -25.12 -11.89
CA PRO A 166 15.66 -26.39 -11.19
C PRO A 166 15.65 -26.17 -9.67
N LYS A 167 15.07 -27.10 -8.93
CA LYS A 167 14.84 -26.95 -7.47
C LYS A 167 16.11 -26.76 -6.66
N ASP A 168 17.19 -27.38 -7.06
CA ASP A 168 18.51 -27.32 -6.42
C ASP A 168 19.21 -25.96 -6.64
N GLU A 169 18.84 -25.22 -7.68
CA GLU A 169 19.35 -23.87 -7.92
C GLU A 169 18.55 -22.78 -7.20
N LEU A 170 17.32 -23.06 -6.76
CA LEU A 170 16.50 -22.07 -6.06
C LEU A 170 17.13 -21.56 -4.77
N TYR A 171 17.89 -22.41 -4.08
CA TYR A 171 18.55 -22.04 -2.83
C TYR A 171 19.60 -20.93 -3.00
N VAL A 172 20.30 -20.88 -4.13
CA VAL A 172 21.32 -19.87 -4.41
C VAL A 172 20.77 -18.66 -5.17
N ALA A 173 19.53 -18.75 -5.64
CA ALA A 173 18.85 -17.67 -6.36
C ALA A 173 18.07 -16.71 -5.45
N ALA A 174 17.85 -17.07 -4.17
CA ALA A 174 17.05 -16.33 -3.19
C ALA A 174 17.81 -15.21 -2.48
#